data_25713af03fefd83ba58bbb444ba2dd70
#
_entry.id   25713af03fefd83ba58bbb444ba2dd70
#
_cell.length_a   1.000
_cell.length_b   1.000
_cell.length_c   1.000
_cell.angle_alpha   90.00
_cell.angle_beta   90.00
_cell.angle_gamma   90.00
#
_symmetry.space_group_name_H-M   'P 1'
#
loop_
_entity.id
_entity.type
_entity.pdbx_description
1 polymer ?
#
loop_
_entity_poly.entity_id
_entity_poly.type
_entity_poly.pdbx_seq_one_letter_code
_entity_poly.pdbx_strand_id
1 'polypeptide(L)'
;MPTLAALFDGPDITLARAVVMVGRHPQCDARLDSLWVSRRHCILTEDGGEVVVRDLGSTNGIRINGQRVERGRLRPGDEISIAHFPYRLEGAPA
;
A
#
# COMPACT_ATOMS: atom_id res chain seq x y z
N MET A 1 10.53 -1.33 -11.08
CA MET A 1 9.23 -0.97 -10.50
C MET A 1 9.25 -1.29 -9.01
N PRO A 2 8.90 -0.36 -8.15
CA PRO A 2 8.82 -0.68 -6.73
C PRO A 2 7.71 -1.68 -6.46
N THR A 3 7.92 -2.50 -5.45
CA THR A 3 6.97 -3.54 -5.05
C THR A 3 6.78 -3.47 -3.54
N LEU A 4 5.53 -3.54 -3.12
CA LEU A 4 5.21 -3.78 -1.73
C LEU A 4 5.14 -5.29 -1.54
N ALA A 5 6.17 -5.83 -0.91
CA ALA A 5 6.24 -7.26 -0.63
C ALA A 5 5.32 -7.60 0.53
N ALA A 6 4.43 -8.56 0.34
CA ALA A 6 3.52 -8.98 1.40
C ALA A 6 4.29 -9.67 2.52
N LEU A 7 4.04 -9.24 3.76
CA LEU A 7 4.59 -9.86 4.96
C LEU A 7 3.59 -10.84 5.59
N PHE A 8 2.68 -11.37 4.79
CA PHE A 8 1.66 -12.34 5.15
C PHE A 8 1.46 -13.27 3.96
N ASP A 9 0.64 -14.29 4.13
CA ASP A 9 0.33 -15.24 3.07
C ASP A 9 -0.64 -14.62 2.07
N GLY A 10 -0.13 -13.82 1.16
CA GLY A 10 -0.91 -13.11 0.16
C GLY A 10 -0.01 -12.52 -0.92
N PRO A 11 -0.61 -11.96 -1.98
CA PRO A 11 0.17 -11.43 -3.09
C PRO A 11 0.85 -10.10 -2.75
N ASP A 12 1.99 -9.86 -3.38
CA ASP A 12 2.66 -8.57 -3.37
C ASP A 12 1.85 -7.56 -4.17
N ILE A 13 2.10 -6.28 -3.91
CA ILE A 13 1.56 -5.18 -4.72
C ILE A 13 2.70 -4.57 -5.52
N THR A 14 2.68 -4.78 -6.84
CA THR A 14 3.67 -4.19 -7.73
C THR A 14 3.11 -2.88 -8.27
N LEU A 15 3.88 -1.80 -8.14
CA LEU A 15 3.48 -0.51 -8.68
C LEU A 15 3.83 -0.44 -10.16
N ALA A 16 3.02 -1.12 -10.98
CA ALA A 16 3.17 -1.16 -12.44
C ALA A 16 2.72 0.15 -13.09
N ARG A 17 2.07 1.03 -12.34
CA ARG A 17 1.60 2.34 -12.77
C ARG A 17 2.12 3.38 -11.81
N ALA A 18 2.15 4.64 -12.24
CA ALA A 18 2.56 5.75 -11.38
C ALA A 18 1.62 5.91 -10.18
N VAL A 19 0.34 5.61 -10.37
CA VAL A 19 -0.68 5.68 -9.32
C VAL A 19 -1.40 4.34 -9.24
N VAL A 20 -1.46 3.77 -8.04
CA VAL A 20 -2.10 2.48 -7.78
C VAL A 20 -3.18 2.67 -6.72
N MET A 21 -4.42 2.37 -7.06
CA MET A 21 -5.54 2.35 -6.13
C MET A 21 -5.60 1.02 -5.43
N VAL A 22 -5.63 1.03 -4.10
CA VAL A 22 -5.74 -0.16 -3.28
C VAL A 22 -7.09 -0.18 -2.57
N GLY A 23 -7.78 -1.29 -2.62
CA GLY A 23 -9.04 -1.44 -1.94
C GLY A 23 -9.74 -2.75 -2.24
N ARG A 24 -10.94 -2.89 -1.69
CA ARG A 24 -11.76 -4.09 -1.86
C ARG A 24 -12.53 -4.10 -3.17
N HIS A 25 -12.74 -2.92 -3.77
CA HIS A 25 -13.55 -2.81 -5.00
C HIS A 25 -12.87 -3.54 -6.16
N PRO A 26 -13.62 -4.29 -6.99
CA PRO A 26 -13.03 -5.05 -8.10
C PRO A 26 -12.27 -4.20 -9.12
N GLN A 27 -12.56 -2.90 -9.21
CA GLN A 27 -11.87 -1.99 -10.13
C GLN A 27 -10.59 -1.39 -9.55
N CYS A 28 -10.26 -1.69 -8.30
CA CYS A 28 -8.98 -1.25 -7.74
C CYS A 28 -7.83 -1.95 -8.46
N ASP A 29 -6.72 -1.22 -8.62
CA ASP A 29 -5.51 -1.78 -9.26
C ASP A 29 -4.93 -2.93 -8.42
N ALA A 30 -4.96 -2.78 -7.10
CA ALA A 30 -4.59 -3.83 -6.16
C ALA A 30 -5.81 -4.12 -5.29
N ARG A 31 -6.44 -5.25 -5.52
CA ARG A 31 -7.63 -5.63 -4.78
C ARG A 31 -7.26 -6.47 -3.57
N LEU A 32 -7.69 -6.01 -2.40
CA LEU A 32 -7.62 -6.78 -1.17
C LEU A 32 -9.04 -7.22 -0.79
N ASP A 33 -9.35 -8.50 -0.99
CA ASP A 33 -10.69 -9.03 -0.79
C ASP A 33 -10.92 -9.37 0.67
N SER A 34 -11.08 -8.34 1.48
CA SER A 34 -11.30 -8.46 2.92
C SER A 34 -12.27 -7.38 3.37
N LEU A 35 -13.17 -7.73 4.26
CA LEU A 35 -14.11 -6.77 4.84
C LEU A 35 -13.42 -5.72 5.72
N TRP A 36 -12.18 -5.96 6.14
CA TRP A 36 -11.38 -4.98 6.89
C TRP A 36 -10.83 -3.88 6.00
N VAL A 37 -10.85 -4.09 4.69
CA VAL A 37 -10.35 -3.14 3.70
C VAL A 37 -11.54 -2.39 3.10
N SER A 38 -11.46 -1.06 3.10
CA SER A 38 -12.48 -0.23 2.49
C SER A 38 -12.50 -0.42 0.97
N ARG A 39 -13.62 -0.11 0.32
CA ARG A 39 -13.75 -0.26 -1.13
C ARG A 39 -12.64 0.48 -1.88
N ARG A 40 -12.39 1.73 -1.51
CA ARG A 40 -11.24 2.52 -1.94
C ARG A 40 -10.50 2.93 -0.68
N HIS A 41 -9.43 2.18 -0.38
CA HIS A 41 -8.75 2.29 0.91
C HIS A 41 -7.66 3.34 0.88
N CYS A 42 -6.76 3.25 -0.08
CA CYS A 42 -5.65 4.17 -0.19
C CYS A 42 -5.12 4.23 -1.62
N ILE A 43 -4.31 5.27 -1.88
CA ILE A 43 -3.60 5.46 -3.15
C ILE A 43 -2.11 5.40 -2.88
N LEU A 44 -1.41 4.67 -3.74
CA LEU A 44 0.05 4.58 -3.76
C LEU A 44 0.55 5.30 -4.99
N THR A 45 1.47 6.24 -4.81
CA THR A 45 2.08 6.98 -5.91
C THR A 45 3.59 6.75 -5.88
N GLU A 46 4.16 6.26 -6.98
CA GLU A 46 5.59 6.09 -7.10
C GLU A 46 6.25 7.44 -7.33
N ASP A 47 7.37 7.68 -6.64
CA ASP A 47 8.13 8.92 -6.74
C ASP A 47 9.62 8.63 -6.53
N GLY A 48 10.34 8.41 -7.63
CA GLY A 48 11.79 8.21 -7.59
C GLY A 48 12.24 6.99 -6.79
N GLY A 49 11.49 5.89 -6.85
CA GLY A 49 11.78 4.67 -6.09
C GLY A 49 11.19 4.66 -4.69
N GLU A 50 10.68 5.80 -4.23
CA GLU A 50 9.89 5.90 -3.01
C GLU A 50 8.41 5.83 -3.34
N VAL A 51 7.57 5.64 -2.34
CA VAL A 51 6.12 5.55 -2.53
C VAL A 51 5.43 6.51 -1.58
N VAL A 52 4.61 7.40 -2.13
CA VAL A 52 3.74 8.26 -1.33
C VAL A 52 2.41 7.55 -1.17
N VAL A 53 1.94 7.45 0.06
CA VAL A 53 0.68 6.77 0.40
C VAL A 53 -0.31 7.80 0.92
N ARG A 54 -1.55 7.69 0.47
CA ARG A 54 -2.63 8.54 0.98
C ARG A 54 -3.83 7.67 1.31
N ASP A 55 -4.31 7.76 2.56
CA ASP A 55 -5.55 7.13 2.98
C ASP A 55 -6.74 7.89 2.39
N LEU A 56 -7.74 7.18 1.92
CA LEU A 56 -8.93 7.77 1.30
C LEU A 56 -10.13 7.77 2.26
N GLY A 57 -9.86 8.06 3.52
CA GLY A 57 -10.92 8.04 4.54
C GLY A 57 -11.35 6.63 4.92
N SER A 58 -10.43 5.68 4.88
CA SER A 58 -10.75 4.29 5.19
C SER A 58 -11.15 4.11 6.65
N THR A 59 -11.93 3.08 6.93
CA THR A 59 -12.37 2.77 8.29
C THR A 59 -11.20 2.31 9.16
N ASN A 60 -10.35 1.44 8.64
CA ASN A 60 -9.27 0.82 9.43
C ASN A 60 -7.91 1.43 9.21
N GLY A 61 -7.80 2.40 8.30
CA GLY A 61 -6.60 3.22 8.13
C GLY A 61 -5.41 2.51 7.52
N ILE A 62 -4.32 3.25 7.51
CA ILE A 62 -2.99 2.77 7.13
C ILE A 62 -2.02 3.12 8.25
N ARG A 63 -0.96 2.29 8.40
CA ARG A 63 0.11 2.55 9.35
C ARG A 63 1.45 2.43 8.65
N ILE A 64 2.32 3.42 8.87
CA ILE A 64 3.69 3.37 8.38
C ILE A 64 4.60 3.14 9.58
N ASN A 65 5.35 2.06 9.54
CA ASN A 65 6.24 1.65 10.64
C ASN A 65 5.50 1.66 11.99
N GLY A 66 4.26 1.16 11.97
CA GLY A 66 3.43 1.03 13.18
C GLY A 66 2.63 2.27 13.56
N GLN A 67 2.85 3.40 12.91
CA GLN A 67 2.15 4.64 13.23
C GLN A 67 1.03 4.92 12.23
N ARG A 68 -0.18 5.14 12.71
CA ARG A 68 -1.32 5.49 11.86
C ARG A 68 -1.14 6.88 11.27
N VAL A 69 -1.31 6.98 9.95
CA VAL A 69 -1.15 8.23 9.22
C VAL A 69 -2.27 8.36 8.18
N GLU A 70 -2.57 9.59 7.77
CA GLU A 70 -3.45 9.85 6.64
C GLU A 70 -2.65 9.93 5.34
N ARG A 71 -1.40 10.37 5.43
CA ARG A 71 -0.48 10.49 4.31
C ARG A 71 0.93 10.25 4.83
N GLY A 72 1.74 9.62 4.02
CA GLY A 72 3.13 9.42 4.35
C GLY A 72 3.94 8.97 3.16
N ARG A 73 5.24 8.87 3.37
CA ARG A 73 6.19 8.46 2.35
C ARG A 73 6.92 7.22 2.83
N LEU A 74 7.02 6.23 1.95
CA LEU A 74 7.77 5.00 2.18
C LEU A 74 9.07 5.04 1.40
N ARG A 75 10.17 4.72 2.07
CA ARG A 75 11.46 4.44 1.46
C ARG A 75 11.66 2.93 1.42
N PRO A 76 12.53 2.42 0.55
CA PRO A 76 12.85 0.99 0.57
C PRO A 76 13.22 0.53 1.99
N GLY A 77 12.62 -0.58 2.42
CA GLY A 77 12.76 -1.11 3.76
C GLY A 77 11.68 -0.69 4.75
N ASP A 78 10.94 0.38 4.45
CA ASP A 78 9.83 0.81 5.32
C ASP A 78 8.66 -0.17 5.20
N GLU A 79 7.89 -0.28 6.29
CA GLU A 79 6.72 -1.15 6.34
C GLU A 79 5.45 -0.32 6.37
N ILE A 80 4.44 -0.80 5.68
CA ILE A 80 3.10 -0.24 5.71
C ILE A 80 2.10 -1.34 6.02
N SER A 81 1.11 -1.03 6.87
CA SER A 81 -0.07 -1.88 7.02
C SER A 81 -1.25 -1.20 6.40
N ILE A 82 -1.94 -1.92 5.51
CA ILE A 82 -3.22 -1.49 4.92
C ILE A 82 -4.29 -2.27 5.64
N ALA A 83 -5.11 -1.58 6.45
CA ALA A 83 -5.88 -2.21 7.51
C ALA A 83 -4.90 -2.99 8.41
N HIS A 84 -5.00 -4.32 8.47
CA HIS A 84 -4.04 -5.13 9.23
C HIS A 84 -3.12 -5.97 8.32
N PHE A 85 -3.09 -5.68 7.02
CA PHE A 85 -2.24 -6.41 6.06
C PHE A 85 -0.89 -5.72 5.93
N PRO A 86 0.20 -6.35 6.41
CA PRO A 86 1.52 -5.72 6.40
C PRO A 86 2.27 -5.97 5.10
N TYR A 87 2.96 -4.93 4.65
CA TYR A 87 3.83 -4.97 3.46
C TYR A 87 5.13 -4.25 3.77
N ARG A 88 6.18 -4.60 3.02
CA ARG A 88 7.45 -3.86 3.06
C ARG A 88 7.77 -3.36 1.65
N LEU A 89 8.20 -2.09 1.55
CA LEU A 89 8.63 -1.56 0.27
C LEU A 89 9.99 -2.14 -0.10
N GLU A 90 10.03 -2.83 -1.25
CA GLU A 90 11.25 -3.33 -1.85
C GLU A 90 11.66 -2.37 -2.95
N GLY A 91 12.90 -1.88 -2.88
CA GLY A 91 13.44 -1.04 -3.93
C GLY A 91 13.79 -1.84 -5.16
N ALA A 92 13.85 -1.15 -6.31
CA ALA A 92 14.43 -1.76 -7.49
C ALA A 92 15.91 -2.06 -7.21
N PRO A 93 16.43 -3.21 -7.68
CA PRO A 93 17.86 -3.47 -7.55
C PRO A 93 18.65 -2.34 -8.25
N ALA A 94 19.70 -1.93 -7.59
CA ALA A 94 20.59 -0.91 -8.14
C ALA A 94 21.29 -1.41 -9.40
#